data_0c6d8a531eb7cdc67bed2e85daa0418e
#
_entry.id   0c6d8a531eb7cdc67bed2e85daa0418e
#
_cell.length_a   1.000
_cell.length_b   1.000
_cell.length_c   1.000
_cell.angle_alpha   90.00
_cell.angle_beta   90.00
_cell.angle_gamma   90.00
#
_symmetry.space_group_name_H-M   'P 1'
#
loop_
_entity.id
_entity.type
_entity.pdbx_description
1 polymer ?
#
loop_
_entity_poly.entity_id
_entity_poly.type
_entity_poly.pdbx_seq_one_letter_code
_entity_poly.pdbx_strand_id
1 'polypeptide(L)'
;MAREALLDRLEAMALTARAIARDNPGFEDRFHIPEPRSDQALLTAGRLFARDAEVFKEQFLAHAMPQAFVTDLIDVVETFERAIHDREAGKGDQTAARASMEAALASGTGAVQKLDAMVTNHLRGDPATTALWRSARRIGHPRRVRSTAAASLPAASASTPVAQPATPSPAVTPPQTTSLSSVMENAS
;
A
#
# COMPACT_ATOMS: atom_id res chain seq x y z
N MET A 1 -2.64 5.57 -5.71
CA MET A 1 -3.87 4.73 -5.81
C MET A 1 -5.10 5.65 -5.89
N ALA A 2 -6.31 5.32 -5.33
CA ALA A 2 -7.53 6.13 -5.54
C ALA A 2 -7.38 7.62 -5.15
N ARG A 3 -6.71 7.92 -4.03
CA ARG A 3 -6.42 9.30 -3.59
C ARG A 3 -5.53 10.07 -4.55
N GLU A 4 -4.50 9.43 -5.07
CA GLU A 4 -3.58 10.04 -6.06
C GLU A 4 -4.30 10.29 -7.38
N ALA A 5 -5.10 9.32 -7.85
CA ALA A 5 -5.89 9.49 -9.05
C ALA A 5 -6.87 10.69 -8.95
N LEU A 6 -7.49 10.89 -7.77
CA LEU A 6 -8.34 12.05 -7.54
C LEU A 6 -7.52 13.35 -7.57
N LEU A 7 -6.38 13.39 -6.89
CA LEU A 7 -5.50 14.57 -6.90
C LEU A 7 -5.05 14.94 -8.31
N ASP A 8 -4.62 13.96 -9.10
CA ASP A 8 -4.18 14.18 -10.49
C ASP A 8 -5.29 14.80 -11.35
N ARG A 9 -6.54 14.32 -11.18
CA ARG A 9 -7.69 14.89 -11.89
C ARG A 9 -8.01 16.31 -11.45
N LEU A 10 -8.00 16.57 -10.13
CA LEU A 10 -8.24 17.91 -9.59
C LEU A 10 -7.13 18.89 -10.02
N GLU A 11 -5.86 18.46 -10.03
CA GLU A 11 -4.73 19.29 -10.44
C GLU A 11 -4.81 19.62 -11.94
N ALA A 12 -5.17 18.67 -12.80
CA ALA A 12 -5.37 18.91 -14.22
C ALA A 12 -6.49 19.93 -14.48
N MET A 13 -7.61 19.80 -13.77
CA MET A 13 -8.73 20.74 -13.88
C MET A 13 -8.38 22.12 -13.33
N ALA A 14 -7.71 22.21 -12.19
CA ALA A 14 -7.25 23.48 -11.62
C ALA A 14 -6.24 24.19 -12.54
N LEU A 15 -5.35 23.44 -13.19
CA LEU A 15 -4.41 24.00 -14.18
C LEU A 15 -5.15 24.58 -15.39
N THR A 16 -6.14 23.86 -15.92
CA THR A 16 -6.97 24.31 -17.04
C THR A 16 -7.81 25.52 -16.64
N ALA A 17 -8.37 25.53 -15.42
CA ALA A 17 -9.13 26.68 -14.91
C ALA A 17 -8.28 27.96 -14.80
N ARG A 18 -7.00 27.85 -14.41
CA ARG A 18 -6.05 28.98 -14.43
C ARG A 18 -5.76 29.48 -15.86
N ALA A 19 -5.75 28.60 -16.83
CA ALA A 19 -5.60 29.01 -18.24
C ALA A 19 -6.83 29.79 -18.71
N ILE A 20 -8.04 29.31 -18.38
CA ILE A 20 -9.32 29.98 -18.69
C ILE A 20 -9.42 31.33 -17.96
N ALA A 21 -8.88 31.44 -16.74
CA ALA A 21 -8.93 32.64 -15.92
C ALA A 21 -8.18 33.84 -16.55
N ARG A 22 -7.28 33.59 -17.52
CA ARG A 22 -6.62 34.68 -18.28
C ARG A 22 -7.62 35.49 -19.10
N ASP A 23 -8.65 34.84 -19.60
CA ASP A 23 -9.73 35.48 -20.37
C ASP A 23 -10.96 35.80 -19.52
N ASN A 24 -11.14 35.07 -18.40
CA ASN A 24 -12.26 35.20 -17.48
C ASN A 24 -11.78 35.33 -16.02
N PRO A 25 -11.43 36.53 -15.53
CA PRO A 25 -10.91 36.72 -14.17
C PRO A 25 -11.86 36.17 -13.10
N GLY A 26 -11.31 35.44 -12.08
CA GLY A 26 -12.08 34.83 -11.00
C GLY A 26 -12.60 33.40 -11.33
N PHE A 27 -12.37 32.89 -12.55
CA PHE A 27 -12.76 31.53 -12.89
C PHE A 27 -12.01 30.47 -12.05
N GLU A 28 -10.74 30.72 -11.77
CA GLU A 28 -9.86 29.82 -11.00
C GLU A 28 -10.30 29.63 -9.55
N ASP A 29 -11.00 30.59 -8.96
CA ASP A 29 -11.45 30.54 -7.56
C ASP A 29 -12.40 29.36 -7.31
N ARG A 30 -13.14 28.95 -8.33
CA ARG A 30 -14.09 27.83 -8.28
C ARG A 30 -13.39 26.46 -8.27
N PHE A 31 -12.16 26.41 -8.79
CA PHE A 31 -11.39 25.18 -8.98
C PHE A 31 -10.12 25.20 -8.13
N HIS A 32 -10.26 25.66 -6.89
CA HIS A 32 -9.17 25.69 -5.92
C HIS A 32 -9.10 24.38 -5.13
N ILE A 33 -7.89 23.79 -5.10
CA ILE A 33 -7.64 22.56 -4.33
C ILE A 33 -7.46 22.96 -2.86
N PRO A 34 -8.19 22.31 -1.91
CA PRO A 34 -8.15 22.68 -0.51
C PRO A 34 -6.80 22.39 0.15
N GLU A 35 -6.42 23.25 1.08
CA GLU A 35 -5.34 22.99 2.03
C GLU A 35 -5.89 23.12 3.48
N PRO A 36 -5.74 22.13 4.37
CA PRO A 36 -5.00 20.87 4.18
C PRO A 36 -5.72 19.84 3.28
N ARG A 37 -4.97 19.03 2.57
CA ARG A 37 -5.47 17.97 1.66
C ARG A 37 -5.94 16.74 2.45
N SER A 38 -6.89 16.90 3.37
CA SER A 38 -7.52 15.75 4.04
C SER A 38 -8.40 14.96 3.08
N ASP A 39 -8.65 13.68 3.37
CA ASP A 39 -9.47 12.84 2.51
C ASP A 39 -10.88 13.43 2.34
N GLN A 40 -11.46 13.95 3.42
CA GLN A 40 -12.79 14.57 3.39
C GLN A 40 -12.80 15.89 2.58
N ALA A 41 -11.74 16.71 2.71
CA ALA A 41 -11.63 17.95 1.95
C ALA A 41 -11.48 17.67 0.45
N LEU A 42 -10.68 16.66 0.08
CA LEU A 42 -10.52 16.25 -1.31
C LEU A 42 -11.81 15.68 -1.91
N LEU A 43 -12.56 14.88 -1.13
CA LEU A 43 -13.85 14.36 -1.57
C LEU A 43 -14.86 15.49 -1.84
N THR A 44 -14.91 16.47 -0.92
CA THR A 44 -15.76 17.64 -1.07
C THR A 44 -15.37 18.47 -2.29
N ALA A 45 -14.07 18.71 -2.47
CA ALA A 45 -13.56 19.44 -3.64
C ALA A 45 -13.87 18.69 -4.96
N GLY A 46 -13.69 17.36 -4.99
CA GLY A 46 -14.02 16.56 -6.16
C GLY A 46 -15.49 16.69 -6.58
N ARG A 47 -16.40 16.65 -5.62
CA ARG A 47 -17.85 16.84 -5.87
C ARG A 47 -18.17 18.26 -6.36
N LEU A 48 -17.54 19.29 -5.77
CA LEU A 48 -17.72 20.68 -6.20
C LEU A 48 -17.18 20.89 -7.62
N PHE A 49 -15.98 20.36 -7.91
CA PHE A 49 -15.36 20.45 -9.23
C PHE A 49 -16.24 19.76 -10.29
N ALA A 50 -16.77 18.56 -10.02
CA ALA A 50 -17.64 17.85 -10.94
C ALA A 50 -18.90 18.67 -11.27
N ARG A 51 -19.54 19.25 -10.23
CA ARG A 51 -20.74 20.08 -10.40
C ARG A 51 -20.44 21.35 -11.20
N ASP A 52 -19.39 22.06 -10.84
CA ASP A 52 -19.08 23.35 -11.48
C ASP A 52 -18.51 23.12 -12.90
N ALA A 53 -17.76 22.03 -13.13
CA ALA A 53 -17.26 21.66 -14.45
C ALA A 53 -18.35 21.28 -15.44
N GLU A 54 -19.47 20.71 -15.00
CA GLU A 54 -20.60 20.44 -15.89
C GLU A 54 -21.20 21.75 -16.44
N VAL A 55 -21.27 22.81 -15.61
CA VAL A 55 -21.76 24.13 -16.02
C VAL A 55 -20.84 24.80 -17.05
N PHE A 56 -19.52 24.59 -16.92
CA PHE A 56 -18.50 25.23 -17.73
C PHE A 56 -17.81 24.27 -18.71
N LYS A 57 -18.44 23.15 -19.01
CA LYS A 57 -17.89 22.07 -19.83
C LYS A 57 -17.30 22.53 -21.16
N GLU A 58 -18.00 23.42 -21.86
CA GLU A 58 -17.55 23.95 -23.15
C GLU A 58 -16.22 24.70 -23.06
N GLN A 59 -16.02 25.44 -21.98
CA GLN A 59 -14.76 26.18 -21.76
C GLN A 59 -13.60 25.24 -21.52
N PHE A 60 -13.81 24.15 -20.75
CA PHE A 60 -12.79 23.13 -20.56
C PHE A 60 -12.47 22.37 -21.86
N LEU A 61 -13.48 22.06 -22.66
CA LEU A 61 -13.29 21.41 -23.97
C LEU A 61 -12.54 22.30 -24.94
N ALA A 62 -12.77 23.61 -24.94
CA ALA A 62 -12.03 24.58 -25.74
C ALA A 62 -10.53 24.62 -25.37
N HIS A 63 -10.16 24.21 -24.15
CA HIS A 63 -8.79 24.11 -23.68
C HIS A 63 -8.25 22.66 -23.71
N ALA A 64 -8.74 21.86 -24.66
CA ALA A 64 -8.30 20.49 -24.95
C ALA A 64 -8.48 19.47 -23.79
N MET A 65 -9.40 19.72 -22.85
CA MET A 65 -9.80 18.68 -21.90
C MET A 65 -10.56 17.55 -22.64
N PRO A 66 -10.35 16.27 -22.25
CA PRO A 66 -11.08 15.14 -22.81
C PRO A 66 -12.60 15.30 -22.64
N GLN A 67 -13.41 14.82 -23.58
CA GLN A 67 -14.86 14.95 -23.50
C GLN A 67 -15.48 14.25 -22.28
N ALA A 68 -14.84 13.19 -21.80
CA ALA A 68 -15.28 12.41 -20.64
C ALA A 68 -14.74 12.93 -19.29
N PHE A 69 -14.03 14.07 -19.25
CA PHE A 69 -13.31 14.50 -18.05
C PHE A 69 -14.19 14.65 -16.80
N VAL A 70 -15.44 15.06 -16.94
CA VAL A 70 -16.40 15.17 -15.82
C VAL A 70 -16.82 13.79 -15.35
N THR A 71 -17.17 12.91 -16.26
CA THR A 71 -17.56 11.52 -15.95
C THR A 71 -16.39 10.79 -15.28
N ASP A 72 -15.18 10.91 -15.84
CA ASP A 72 -13.96 10.34 -15.26
C ASP A 72 -13.71 10.87 -13.84
N LEU A 73 -13.96 12.15 -13.58
CA LEU A 73 -13.84 12.72 -12.25
C LEU A 73 -14.86 12.13 -11.28
N ILE A 74 -16.12 12.00 -11.69
CA ILE A 74 -17.18 11.41 -10.87
C ILE A 74 -16.82 9.97 -10.49
N ASP A 75 -16.38 9.15 -11.44
CA ASP A 75 -15.99 7.76 -11.22
C ASP A 75 -14.82 7.65 -10.22
N VAL A 76 -13.84 8.57 -10.32
CA VAL A 76 -12.70 8.62 -9.39
C VAL A 76 -13.14 9.07 -8.01
N VAL A 77 -14.06 10.03 -7.89
CA VAL A 77 -14.64 10.48 -6.61
C VAL A 77 -15.36 9.33 -5.92
N GLU A 78 -16.22 8.59 -6.63
CA GLU A 78 -16.93 7.43 -6.09
C GLU A 78 -15.99 6.30 -5.66
N THR A 79 -14.94 6.06 -6.44
CA THR A 79 -13.92 5.06 -6.11
C THR A 79 -13.14 5.45 -4.86
N PHE A 80 -12.83 6.73 -4.71
CA PHE A 80 -12.15 7.24 -3.52
C PHE A 80 -13.04 7.18 -2.29
N GLU A 81 -14.32 7.53 -2.42
CA GLU A 81 -15.30 7.44 -1.33
C GLU A 81 -15.44 5.99 -0.84
N ARG A 82 -15.58 5.02 -1.75
CA ARG A 82 -15.61 3.60 -1.40
C ARG A 82 -14.35 3.17 -0.65
N ALA A 83 -13.17 3.60 -1.12
CA ALA A 83 -11.90 3.28 -0.46
C ALA A 83 -11.80 3.86 0.97
N ILE A 84 -12.40 5.03 1.23
CA ILE A 84 -12.49 5.60 2.58
C ILE A 84 -13.39 4.73 3.46
N HIS A 85 -14.58 4.37 2.99
CA HIS A 85 -15.53 3.51 3.73
C HIS A 85 -14.94 2.14 4.05
N ASP A 86 -14.30 1.50 3.07
CA ASP A 86 -13.65 0.18 3.27
C ASP A 86 -12.56 0.24 4.34
N ARG A 87 -11.77 1.34 4.36
CA ARG A 87 -10.76 1.56 5.38
C ARG A 87 -11.35 1.77 6.77
N GLU A 88 -12.45 2.48 6.88
CA GLU A 88 -13.15 2.71 8.15
C GLU A 88 -13.78 1.42 8.67
N ALA A 89 -14.45 0.65 7.80
CA ALA A 89 -14.99 -0.66 8.12
C ALA A 89 -13.90 -1.62 8.62
N GLY A 90 -12.77 -1.71 7.90
CA GLY A 90 -11.65 -2.55 8.31
C GLY A 90 -11.03 -2.18 9.65
N LYS A 91 -11.04 -0.89 10.04
CA LYS A 91 -10.62 -0.46 11.38
C LYS A 91 -11.61 -0.92 12.45
N GLY A 92 -12.92 -0.83 12.15
CA GLY A 92 -13.98 -1.34 13.02
C GLY A 92 -13.83 -2.83 13.29
N ASP A 93 -13.68 -3.61 12.23
CA ASP A 93 -13.48 -5.07 12.30
C ASP A 93 -12.23 -5.45 13.10
N GLN A 94 -11.12 -4.73 12.89
CA GLN A 94 -9.89 -4.93 13.66
C GLN A 94 -10.09 -4.68 15.16
N THR A 95 -10.86 -3.66 15.51
CA THR A 95 -11.16 -3.34 16.91
C THR A 95 -12.04 -4.41 17.53
N ALA A 96 -13.08 -4.87 16.83
CA ALA A 96 -13.96 -5.94 17.25
C ALA A 96 -13.22 -7.28 17.43
N ALA A 97 -12.33 -7.61 16.48
CA ALA A 97 -11.49 -8.81 16.55
C ALA A 97 -10.55 -8.79 17.75
N ARG A 98 -9.94 -7.65 18.08
CA ARG A 98 -9.11 -7.49 19.28
C ARG A 98 -9.91 -7.69 20.56
N ALA A 99 -11.08 -7.09 20.67
CA ALA A 99 -11.95 -7.26 21.82
C ALA A 99 -12.38 -8.72 22.01
N SER A 100 -12.70 -9.41 20.91
CA SER A 100 -13.05 -10.85 20.94
C SER A 100 -11.87 -11.70 21.40
N MET A 101 -10.66 -11.39 20.94
CA MET A 101 -9.43 -12.09 21.36
C MET A 101 -9.15 -11.89 22.85
N GLU A 102 -9.29 -10.66 23.36
CA GLU A 102 -9.14 -10.35 24.79
C GLU A 102 -10.16 -11.09 25.65
N ALA A 103 -11.43 -11.13 25.23
CA ALA A 103 -12.48 -11.87 25.92
C ALA A 103 -12.20 -13.39 25.95
N ALA A 104 -11.72 -13.96 24.83
CA ALA A 104 -11.34 -15.38 24.75
C ALA A 104 -10.16 -15.70 25.67
N LEU A 105 -9.14 -14.82 25.71
CA LEU A 105 -7.99 -14.97 26.62
C LEU A 105 -8.41 -14.88 28.08
N ALA A 106 -9.28 -13.93 28.44
CA ALA A 106 -9.79 -13.80 29.80
C ALA A 106 -10.58 -15.05 30.21
N SER A 107 -11.45 -15.56 29.34
CA SER A 107 -12.21 -16.78 29.55
C SER A 107 -11.31 -18.01 29.74
N GLY A 108 -10.30 -18.17 28.86
CA GLY A 108 -9.31 -19.23 28.95
C GLY A 108 -8.49 -19.18 30.24
N THR A 109 -8.04 -17.98 30.60
CA THR A 109 -7.30 -17.78 31.87
C THR A 109 -8.17 -18.13 33.09
N GLY A 110 -9.44 -17.71 33.08
CA GLY A 110 -10.38 -18.05 34.14
C GLY A 110 -10.65 -19.57 34.24
N ALA A 111 -10.73 -20.27 33.10
CA ALA A 111 -10.85 -21.72 33.08
C ALA A 111 -9.62 -22.41 33.68
N VAL A 112 -8.42 -21.97 33.34
CA VAL A 112 -7.15 -22.50 33.91
C VAL A 112 -7.08 -22.25 35.42
N GLN A 113 -7.50 -21.08 35.89
CA GLN A 113 -7.54 -20.79 37.35
C GLN A 113 -8.51 -21.71 38.10
N LYS A 114 -9.70 -21.97 37.51
CA LYS A 114 -10.68 -22.94 38.11
C LYS A 114 -10.09 -24.34 38.15
N LEU A 115 -9.47 -24.80 37.06
CA LEU A 115 -8.78 -26.10 37.01
C LEU A 115 -7.65 -26.18 38.04
N ASP A 116 -6.87 -25.11 38.20
CA ASP A 116 -5.78 -25.07 39.18
C ASP A 116 -6.30 -25.27 40.61
N ALA A 117 -7.38 -24.62 40.97
CA ALA A 117 -8.00 -24.80 42.27
C ALA A 117 -8.50 -26.24 42.48
N MET A 118 -9.17 -26.82 41.48
CA MET A 118 -9.69 -28.20 41.56
C MET A 118 -8.57 -29.22 41.69
N VAL A 119 -7.54 -29.11 40.83
CA VAL A 119 -6.39 -30.03 40.83
C VAL A 119 -5.58 -29.91 42.13
N THR A 120 -5.33 -28.69 42.59
CA THR A 120 -4.60 -28.46 43.86
C THR A 120 -5.34 -29.05 45.03
N ASN A 121 -6.68 -28.95 45.07
CA ASN A 121 -7.48 -29.57 46.15
C ASN A 121 -7.47 -31.09 46.08
N HIS A 122 -7.56 -31.65 44.85
CA HIS A 122 -7.56 -33.11 44.65
C HIS A 122 -6.18 -33.73 44.97
N LEU A 123 -5.10 -33.05 44.63
CA LEU A 123 -3.69 -33.52 44.82
C LEU A 123 -3.06 -33.02 46.12
N ARG A 124 -3.86 -32.60 47.12
CA ARG A 124 -3.35 -32.05 48.40
C ARG A 124 -2.41 -33.01 49.14
N GLY A 125 -2.53 -34.31 48.92
CA GLY A 125 -1.67 -35.35 49.51
C GLY A 125 -0.48 -35.80 48.68
N ASP A 126 -0.33 -35.27 47.42
CA ASP A 126 0.74 -35.69 46.52
C ASP A 126 1.52 -34.45 45.99
N PRO A 127 2.63 -34.12 46.68
CA PRO A 127 3.45 -32.95 46.30
C PRO A 127 4.17 -33.15 44.94
N ALA A 128 4.49 -34.37 44.54
CA ALA A 128 5.19 -34.65 43.29
C ALA A 128 4.31 -34.35 42.08
N THR A 129 3.07 -34.88 42.07
CA THR A 129 2.10 -34.64 41.01
C THR A 129 1.64 -33.17 40.98
N THR A 130 1.54 -32.50 42.15
CA THR A 130 1.28 -31.07 42.22
C THR A 130 2.37 -30.24 41.55
N ALA A 131 3.66 -30.62 41.72
CA ALA A 131 4.77 -29.94 41.06
C ALA A 131 4.75 -30.10 39.52
N LEU A 132 4.43 -31.30 39.02
CA LEU A 132 4.23 -31.56 37.60
C LEU A 132 3.10 -30.73 37.03
N TRP A 133 1.95 -30.66 37.72
CA TRP A 133 0.84 -29.81 37.30
C TRP A 133 1.23 -28.34 37.21
N ARG A 134 1.92 -27.79 38.21
CA ARG A 134 2.39 -26.42 38.21
C ARG A 134 3.36 -26.13 37.06
N SER A 135 4.17 -27.12 36.67
CA SER A 135 5.04 -27.01 35.49
C SER A 135 4.24 -27.01 34.20
N ALA A 136 3.28 -27.94 34.05
CA ALA A 136 2.49 -28.11 32.84
C ALA A 136 1.59 -26.89 32.55
N ARG A 137 1.02 -26.28 33.60
CA ARG A 137 0.16 -25.08 33.41
C ARG A 137 0.89 -23.80 33.05
N ARG A 138 2.21 -23.77 33.15
CA ARG A 138 3.00 -22.64 32.68
C ARG A 138 2.90 -22.60 31.16
N ILE A 139 1.91 -21.82 30.67
CA ILE A 139 1.85 -21.45 29.25
C ILE A 139 3.11 -20.64 29.01
N GLY A 140 4.14 -21.29 28.47
CA GLY A 140 5.39 -20.63 28.12
C GLY A 140 5.05 -19.52 27.13
N HIS A 141 5.21 -18.28 27.53
CA HIS A 141 5.27 -17.20 26.54
C HIS A 141 6.38 -17.60 25.58
N PRO A 142 6.10 -17.75 24.28
CA PRO A 142 7.16 -18.02 23.33
C PRO A 142 8.19 -16.91 23.55
N ARG A 143 9.36 -17.30 24.03
CA ARG A 143 10.49 -16.41 24.20
C ARG A 143 10.68 -15.73 22.86
N ARG A 144 10.39 -14.43 22.80
CA ARG A 144 10.65 -13.61 21.62
C ARG A 144 12.09 -13.90 21.26
N VAL A 145 12.31 -14.74 20.27
CA VAL A 145 13.63 -14.94 19.68
C VAL A 145 13.99 -13.56 19.15
N ARG A 146 14.79 -12.82 19.91
CA ARG A 146 15.49 -11.66 19.36
C ARG A 146 16.24 -12.23 18.18
N SER A 147 15.79 -11.90 16.99
CA SER A 147 16.55 -12.10 15.77
C SER A 147 17.84 -11.29 15.91
N THR A 148 18.84 -11.92 16.45
CA THR A 148 20.23 -11.47 16.38
C THR A 148 20.79 -11.90 15.02
N ALA A 149 20.11 -11.53 13.96
CA ALA A 149 20.63 -11.59 12.61
C ALA A 149 21.33 -10.27 12.29
N ALA A 150 22.31 -9.92 13.09
CA ALA A 150 23.29 -8.88 12.79
C ALA A 150 24.48 -9.08 13.72
N ALA A 151 25.22 -10.14 13.53
CA ALA A 151 26.57 -10.21 14.10
C ALA A 151 27.40 -11.22 13.30
N SER A 152 28.38 -10.65 12.62
CA SER A 152 29.72 -11.22 12.43
C SER A 152 29.86 -12.27 11.33
N LEU A 153 30.13 -11.78 10.15
CA LEU A 153 31.08 -12.43 9.25
C LEU A 153 32.42 -12.44 9.94
N PRO A 154 33.09 -13.59 10.16
CA PRO A 154 34.46 -13.59 10.56
C PRO A 154 35.33 -13.11 9.40
N ALA A 155 36.09 -12.07 9.64
CA ALA A 155 37.21 -11.65 8.83
C ALA A 155 38.21 -12.81 8.77
N ALA A 156 38.30 -13.48 7.63
CA ALA A 156 39.44 -14.37 7.34
C ALA A 156 40.54 -13.52 6.76
N SER A 157 41.59 -13.45 7.55
CA SER A 157 42.87 -12.80 7.30
C SER A 157 43.54 -13.28 6.02
N ALA A 158 44.24 -12.34 5.43
CA ALA A 158 45.09 -12.40 4.29
C ALA A 158 46.09 -13.57 4.29
N SER A 159 46.36 -14.11 3.10
CA SER A 159 47.73 -14.46 2.69
C SER A 159 47.77 -14.54 1.15
N THR A 160 48.38 -13.56 0.53
CA THR A 160 49.01 -13.60 -0.78
C THR A 160 50.32 -14.43 -0.62
N PRO A 161 50.97 -15.03 -1.66
CA PRO A 161 51.26 -14.36 -2.92
C PRO A 161 51.43 -15.27 -4.18
N VAL A 162 51.54 -14.55 -5.35
CA VAL A 162 52.45 -14.81 -6.48
C VAL A 162 52.03 -15.87 -7.53
N ALA A 163 51.73 -15.46 -8.73
CA ALA A 163 52.45 -15.50 -10.00
C ALA A 163 51.51 -15.35 -11.20
N GLN A 164 51.73 -14.29 -11.96
CA GLN A 164 51.48 -14.26 -13.41
C GLN A 164 52.50 -15.17 -14.13
N PRO A 165 52.33 -15.60 -15.45
CA PRO A 165 52.01 -14.72 -16.54
C PRO A 165 51.24 -15.34 -17.73
N ALA A 166 50.96 -14.46 -18.70
CA ALA A 166 50.91 -14.64 -20.15
C ALA A 166 49.55 -14.88 -20.83
N THR A 167 49.16 -13.85 -21.53
CA THR A 167 48.45 -13.65 -22.80
C THR A 167 48.64 -14.79 -23.86
N PRO A 168 47.86 -14.92 -24.96
CA PRO A 168 47.28 -13.83 -25.74
C PRO A 168 45.86 -14.07 -26.30
N SER A 169 45.32 -12.98 -26.78
CA SER A 169 44.24 -12.84 -27.76
C SER A 169 44.47 -13.66 -29.04
N PRO A 170 43.42 -14.05 -29.79
CA PRO A 170 43.14 -13.23 -30.94
C PRO A 170 41.65 -12.94 -31.26
N ALA A 171 41.49 -11.82 -31.87
CA ALA A 171 40.35 -11.34 -32.61
C ALA A 171 39.81 -12.33 -33.65
N VAL A 172 38.49 -12.30 -33.87
CA VAL A 172 37.88 -12.53 -35.19
C VAL A 172 36.59 -11.68 -35.30
N THR A 173 36.62 -10.88 -36.26
CA THR A 173 35.75 -9.94 -36.94
C THR A 173 34.39 -10.55 -37.38
N PRO A 174 33.35 -9.69 -37.58
CA PRO A 174 32.01 -10.14 -37.96
C PRO A 174 31.89 -10.39 -39.47
N PRO A 175 30.83 -11.00 -39.93
CA PRO A 175 30.38 -10.75 -41.30
C PRO A 175 29.11 -9.93 -41.35
N GLN A 176 29.20 -8.99 -42.24
CA GLN A 176 28.18 -8.13 -42.80
C GLN A 176 27.22 -8.87 -43.73
N THR A 177 26.10 -8.16 -43.95
CA THR A 177 25.28 -8.08 -45.15
C THR A 177 24.50 -9.32 -45.61
N THR A 178 23.22 -9.13 -45.78
CA THR A 178 22.67 -8.95 -47.12
C THR A 178 21.24 -8.42 -47.07
N SER A 179 21.06 -7.31 -47.69
CA SER A 179 19.85 -6.74 -48.29
C SER A 179 19.23 -7.74 -49.29
N LEU A 180 17.94 -7.56 -49.52
CA LEU A 180 17.20 -7.64 -50.78
C LEU A 180 15.72 -7.61 -50.37
N SER A 181 15.02 -6.53 -50.55
CA SER A 181 14.46 -6.02 -51.83
C SER A 181 13.34 -6.90 -52.39
N SER A 182 12.31 -6.22 -52.66
CA SER A 182 11.27 -6.43 -53.69
C SER A 182 10.11 -7.36 -53.32
N VAL A 183 8.94 -7.01 -53.52
CA VAL A 183 8.13 -6.75 -54.71
C VAL A 183 6.68 -6.71 -54.24
N MET A 184 6.00 -5.61 -54.46
CA MET A 184 4.84 -5.44 -55.35
C MET A 184 3.74 -6.53 -55.18
N GLU A 185 2.57 -6.18 -55.03
CA GLU A 185 1.58 -5.59 -55.94
C GLU A 185 0.22 -6.24 -55.77
N ASN A 186 -0.75 -5.45 -55.92
CA ASN A 186 -2.10 -5.64 -56.48
C ASN A 186 -3.28 -6.01 -55.59
N ALA A 187 -4.13 -5.04 -55.56
CA ALA A 187 -5.47 -5.00 -56.25
C ALA A 187 -6.60 -5.79 -55.60
N SER A 188 -7.57 -5.17 -55.17
CA SER A 188 -8.85 -4.77 -55.72
C SER A 188 -9.68 -4.04 -54.66
#